data_26437b7251e0e79aa4edc3a27b7c3fe4
#
_entry.id   26437b7251e0e79aa4edc3a27b7c3fe4
#
_cell.length_a   1.000
_cell.length_b   1.000
_cell.length_c   1.000
_cell.angle_alpha   90.00
_cell.angle_beta   90.00
_cell.angle_gamma   90.00
#
_symmetry.space_group_name_H-M   'P 1'
#
loop_
_entity.id
_entity.type
_entity.pdbx_description
1 polymer ?
#
loop_
_entity_poly.entity_id
_entity_poly.type
_entity_poly.pdbx_seq_one_letter_code
_entity_poly.pdbx_strand_id
1 'polypeptide(L)'
;MNYKVGIVSLGCAKNQVDAEMLLYTLKNRGFIIVNDPADADAVIVNTCGFIESAKQESINEIIELGKLKDEGKIKAIIVTGCLAQRYKSEISEQLYEVDSVIGIGANETIADIVLETLDGQKCESFPDKVCLPLEGGRILSTPPYTAYLKIAEGCDNRCSYCAIPMI
;
A
#
# COMPACT_ATOMS: atom_id res chain seq x y z
N MET A 1 0.47 12.10 18.31
CA MET A 1 -0.60 11.11 18.03
C MET A 1 0.01 9.73 18.23
N ASN A 2 -0.69 8.79 18.87
CA ASN A 2 -0.11 7.47 19.18
C ASN A 2 -0.78 6.34 18.38
N TYR A 3 -1.21 6.63 17.13
CA TYR A 3 -1.79 5.58 16.29
C TYR A 3 -0.72 4.59 15.83
N LYS A 4 -1.08 3.32 15.87
CA LYS A 4 -0.27 2.20 15.43
C LYS A 4 -0.64 1.84 13.98
N VAL A 5 0.35 1.69 13.12
CA VAL A 5 0.15 1.34 11.72
C VAL A 5 0.98 0.12 11.37
N GLY A 6 0.33 -0.88 10.79
CA GLY A 6 0.96 -2.03 10.15
C GLY A 6 1.02 -1.87 8.64
N ILE A 7 2.04 -2.44 7.98
CA ILE A 7 2.11 -2.54 6.53
C ILE A 7 2.31 -4.00 6.14
N VAL A 8 1.40 -4.50 5.31
CA VAL A 8 1.55 -5.78 4.61
C VAL A 8 2.00 -5.47 3.17
N SER A 9 3.19 -5.89 2.79
CA SER A 9 3.73 -5.64 1.45
C SER A 9 3.81 -6.96 0.67
N LEU A 10 3.06 -7.02 -0.41
CA LEU A 10 2.95 -8.17 -1.29
C LEU A 10 3.60 -7.87 -2.64
N GLY A 11 4.09 -8.90 -3.31
CA GLY A 11 4.59 -8.81 -4.68
C GLY A 11 6.10 -8.71 -4.82
N CYS A 12 6.60 -7.69 -5.49
CA CYS A 12 7.98 -7.64 -5.97
C CYS A 12 8.87 -6.68 -5.16
N ALA A 13 10.18 -6.66 -5.49
CA ALA A 13 11.14 -5.75 -4.89
C ALA A 13 10.77 -4.25 -5.03
N LYS A 14 10.05 -3.86 -6.08
CA LYS A 14 9.56 -2.48 -6.22
C LYS A 14 8.53 -2.15 -5.15
N ASN A 15 7.55 -3.03 -4.95
CA ASN A 15 6.55 -2.87 -3.89
C ASN A 15 7.21 -2.79 -2.51
N GLN A 16 8.28 -3.56 -2.28
CA GLN A 16 9.01 -3.50 -1.02
C GLN A 16 9.68 -2.13 -0.83
N VAL A 17 10.30 -1.57 -1.87
CA VAL A 17 10.86 -0.20 -1.80
C VAL A 17 9.77 0.83 -1.50
N ASP A 18 8.62 0.72 -2.14
CA ASP A 18 7.49 1.63 -1.89
C ASP A 18 6.98 1.51 -0.45
N ALA A 19 6.84 0.29 0.07
CA ALA A 19 6.48 0.06 1.48
C ALA A 19 7.50 0.67 2.46
N GLU A 20 8.80 0.56 2.18
CA GLU A 20 9.86 1.15 2.99
C GLU A 20 9.83 2.69 3.00
N MET A 21 9.41 3.31 1.88
CA MET A 21 9.17 4.76 1.80
C MET A 21 7.92 5.16 2.60
N LEU A 22 6.83 4.40 2.48
CA LEU A 22 5.62 4.61 3.30
C LEU A 22 5.93 4.53 4.79
N LEU A 23 6.68 3.51 5.22
CA LEU A 23 7.12 3.36 6.62
C LEU A 23 7.91 4.58 7.11
N TYR A 24 8.80 5.12 6.28
CA TYR A 24 9.59 6.29 6.62
C TYR A 24 8.69 7.53 6.81
N THR A 25 7.78 7.77 5.89
CA THR A 25 6.83 8.90 5.96
C THR A 25 5.97 8.82 7.22
N LEU A 26 5.38 7.66 7.48
CA LEU A 26 4.54 7.43 8.66
C LEU A 26 5.31 7.64 9.97
N LYS A 27 6.52 7.09 10.07
CA LYS A 27 7.37 7.25 11.26
C LYS A 27 7.73 8.71 11.51
N ASN A 28 8.07 9.46 10.47
CA ASN A 28 8.39 10.89 10.58
C ASN A 28 7.17 11.75 10.98
N ARG A 29 5.97 11.29 10.68
CA ARG A 29 4.71 11.92 11.09
C ARG A 29 4.23 11.48 12.48
N GLY A 30 5.03 10.66 13.18
CA GLY A 30 4.82 10.27 14.57
C GLY A 30 3.91 9.05 14.76
N PHE A 31 3.67 8.24 13.72
CA PHE A 31 2.99 6.95 13.87
C PHE A 31 3.91 5.90 14.48
N ILE A 32 3.34 4.99 15.24
CA ILE A 32 4.03 3.81 15.78
C ILE A 32 3.89 2.69 14.76
N ILE A 33 5.01 2.22 14.22
CA ILE A 33 5.02 1.10 13.28
C ILE A 33 5.00 -0.21 14.05
N VAL A 34 4.07 -1.10 13.71
CA VAL A 34 3.94 -2.44 14.28
C VAL A 34 4.10 -3.50 13.21
N ASN A 35 4.63 -4.66 13.61
CA ASN A 35 4.86 -5.76 12.67
C ASN A 35 3.64 -6.67 12.54
N ASP A 36 2.88 -6.84 13.64
CA ASP A 36 1.67 -7.66 13.62
C ASP A 36 0.48 -6.77 13.26
N PRO A 37 -0.24 -7.05 12.16
CA PRO A 37 -1.46 -6.32 11.81
C PRO A 37 -2.51 -6.28 12.93
N ALA A 38 -2.58 -7.32 13.74
CA ALA A 38 -3.55 -7.39 14.84
C ALA A 38 -3.28 -6.39 15.97
N ASP A 39 -2.08 -5.81 16.03
CA ASP A 39 -1.70 -4.78 17.00
C ASP A 39 -1.87 -3.36 16.45
N ALA A 40 -2.29 -3.22 15.18
CA ALA A 40 -2.41 -1.95 14.48
C ALA A 40 -3.79 -1.31 14.68
N ASP A 41 -3.86 0.03 14.66
CA ASP A 41 -5.10 0.77 14.48
C ASP A 41 -5.53 0.79 13.00
N ALA A 42 -4.56 0.96 12.10
CA ALA A 42 -4.77 0.90 10.66
C ALA A 42 -3.74 -0.02 9.98
N VAL A 43 -4.18 -0.74 8.96
CA VAL A 43 -3.29 -1.59 8.15
C VAL A 43 -3.28 -1.10 6.71
N ILE A 44 -2.08 -0.91 6.17
CA ILE A 44 -1.86 -0.59 4.77
C ILE A 44 -1.45 -1.87 4.04
N VAL A 45 -2.20 -2.24 3.01
CA VAL A 45 -1.90 -3.38 2.14
C VAL A 45 -1.31 -2.87 0.84
N ASN A 46 0.00 -3.04 0.66
CA ASN A 46 0.67 -2.71 -0.59
C ASN A 46 0.61 -3.92 -1.52
N THR A 47 -0.28 -3.84 -2.50
CA THR A 47 -0.77 -4.96 -3.29
C THR A 47 -0.04 -5.15 -4.61
N CYS A 48 -0.04 -6.38 -5.11
CA CYS A 48 0.46 -6.74 -6.44
C CYS A 48 -0.70 -7.06 -7.40
N GLY A 49 -0.67 -6.46 -8.58
CA GLY A 49 -1.67 -6.68 -9.64
C GLY A 49 -1.07 -7.15 -10.96
N PHE A 50 0.19 -7.67 -10.95
CA PHE A 50 0.91 -8.02 -12.18
C PHE A 50 0.53 -9.40 -12.73
N ILE A 51 0.50 -10.43 -11.90
CA ILE A 51 0.09 -11.79 -12.27
C ILE A 51 -1.13 -12.22 -11.44
N GLU A 52 -1.90 -13.16 -11.98
CA GLU A 52 -3.17 -13.56 -11.37
C GLU A 52 -3.00 -14.16 -9.97
N SER A 53 -1.95 -14.96 -9.74
CA SER A 53 -1.67 -15.52 -8.42
C SER A 53 -1.37 -14.46 -7.37
N ALA A 54 -0.61 -13.42 -7.72
CA ALA A 54 -0.30 -12.31 -6.80
C ALA A 54 -1.51 -11.40 -6.56
N LYS A 55 -2.40 -11.26 -7.55
CA LYS A 55 -3.68 -10.59 -7.38
C LYS A 55 -4.57 -11.34 -6.38
N GLN A 56 -4.68 -12.67 -6.54
CA GLN A 56 -5.46 -13.51 -5.64
C GLN A 56 -4.90 -13.48 -4.21
N GLU A 57 -3.57 -13.54 -4.07
CA GLU A 57 -2.89 -13.37 -2.77
C GLU A 57 -3.26 -12.04 -2.11
N SER A 58 -3.22 -10.94 -2.87
CA SER A 58 -3.58 -9.62 -2.38
C SER A 58 -5.05 -9.54 -1.91
N ILE A 59 -5.97 -10.13 -2.68
CA ILE A 59 -7.40 -10.17 -2.33
C ILE A 59 -7.62 -11.00 -1.06
N ASN A 60 -6.99 -12.17 -0.99
CA ASN A 60 -7.11 -13.05 0.18
C ASN A 60 -6.60 -12.36 1.45
N GLU A 61 -5.48 -11.66 1.38
CA GLU A 61 -4.92 -10.90 2.50
C GLU A 61 -5.87 -9.80 2.98
N ILE A 62 -6.49 -9.06 2.05
CA ILE A 62 -7.48 -8.04 2.39
C ILE A 62 -8.67 -8.66 3.13
N ILE A 63 -9.17 -9.80 2.67
CA ILE A 63 -10.29 -10.53 3.30
C ILE A 63 -9.90 -11.01 4.71
N GLU A 64 -8.69 -11.55 4.89
CA GLU A 64 -8.21 -11.97 6.22
C GLU A 64 -8.08 -10.79 7.19
N LEU A 65 -7.60 -9.64 6.71
CA LEU A 65 -7.58 -8.40 7.50
C LEU A 65 -9.00 -7.91 7.81
N GLY A 66 -9.93 -8.09 6.89
CA GLY A 66 -11.36 -7.80 7.11
C GLY A 66 -11.92 -8.55 8.33
N LYS A 67 -11.53 -9.80 8.53
CA LYS A 67 -11.93 -10.57 9.73
C LYS A 67 -11.39 -9.94 11.02
N LEU A 68 -10.13 -9.47 11.00
CA LEU A 68 -9.56 -8.75 12.17
C LEU A 68 -10.30 -7.43 12.45
N LYS A 69 -10.78 -6.78 11.40
CA LYS A 69 -11.60 -5.57 11.53
C LYS A 69 -12.98 -5.87 12.13
N ASP A 70 -13.64 -6.94 11.67
CA ASP A 70 -14.93 -7.40 12.22
C ASP A 70 -14.81 -7.82 13.70
N GLU A 71 -13.66 -8.37 14.09
CA GLU A 71 -13.31 -8.68 15.47
C GLU A 71 -12.97 -7.43 16.32
N GLY A 72 -12.89 -6.26 15.69
CA GLY A 72 -12.55 -4.98 16.35
C GLY A 72 -11.06 -4.85 16.73
N LYS A 73 -10.18 -5.69 16.19
CA LYS A 73 -8.73 -5.61 16.43
C LYS A 73 -8.08 -4.47 15.65
N ILE A 74 -8.51 -4.26 14.41
CA ILE A 74 -8.08 -3.14 13.57
C ILE A 74 -9.27 -2.25 13.22
N LYS A 75 -9.02 -0.97 12.93
CA LYS A 75 -10.08 0.02 12.67
C LYS A 75 -10.20 0.36 11.20
N ALA A 76 -9.08 0.31 10.46
CA ALA A 76 -9.04 0.75 9.06
C ALA A 76 -8.11 -0.12 8.22
N ILE A 77 -8.54 -0.37 6.96
CA ILE A 77 -7.77 -1.06 5.93
C ILE A 77 -7.62 -0.10 4.75
N ILE A 78 -6.37 0.19 4.39
CA ILE A 78 -6.01 1.07 3.27
C ILE A 78 -5.28 0.23 2.23
N VAL A 79 -5.77 0.22 1.00
CA VAL A 79 -5.18 -0.57 -0.09
C VAL A 79 -4.41 0.34 -1.04
N THR A 80 -3.17 -0.03 -1.35
CA THR A 80 -2.30 0.67 -2.29
C THR A 80 -1.56 -0.33 -3.20
N GLY A 81 -0.75 0.18 -4.11
CA GLY A 81 0.10 -0.62 -5.00
C GLY A 81 -0.52 -0.93 -6.35
N CYS A 82 0.08 -1.89 -7.06
CA CYS A 82 -0.25 -2.17 -8.46
C CYS A 82 -1.70 -2.63 -8.68
N LEU A 83 -2.26 -3.41 -7.75
CA LEU A 83 -3.65 -3.85 -7.83
C LEU A 83 -4.59 -2.66 -7.67
N ALA A 84 -4.36 -1.83 -6.64
CA ALA A 84 -5.13 -0.62 -6.39
C ALA A 84 -5.11 0.34 -7.59
N GLN A 85 -3.93 0.54 -8.18
CA GLN A 85 -3.75 1.40 -9.35
C GLN A 85 -4.52 0.92 -10.57
N ARG A 86 -4.59 -0.41 -10.77
CA ARG A 86 -5.18 -1.01 -11.98
C ARG A 86 -6.67 -1.29 -11.86
N TYR A 87 -7.13 -1.67 -10.68
CA TYR A 87 -8.48 -2.16 -10.41
C TYR A 87 -9.20 -1.34 -9.33
N LYS A 88 -9.02 0.00 -9.41
CA LYS A 88 -9.56 0.95 -8.44
C LYS A 88 -11.06 0.75 -8.18
N SER A 89 -11.84 0.75 -9.26
CA SER A 89 -13.31 0.67 -9.17
C SER A 89 -13.76 -0.67 -8.59
N GLU A 90 -13.15 -1.75 -9.06
CA GLU A 90 -13.49 -3.11 -8.62
C GLU A 90 -13.17 -3.30 -7.13
N ILE A 91 -12.05 -2.75 -6.63
CA ILE A 91 -11.71 -2.82 -5.21
C ILE A 91 -12.73 -2.02 -4.38
N SER A 92 -13.01 -0.80 -4.78
CA SER A 92 -13.94 0.07 -4.04
C SER A 92 -15.38 -0.46 -4.02
N GLU A 93 -15.80 -1.20 -5.05
CA GLU A 93 -17.16 -1.71 -5.20
C GLU A 93 -17.34 -3.13 -4.62
N GLN A 94 -16.29 -3.97 -4.68
CA GLN A 94 -16.43 -5.40 -4.37
C GLN A 94 -15.78 -5.81 -3.04
N LEU A 95 -14.82 -5.02 -2.53
CA LEU A 95 -14.15 -5.31 -1.27
C LEU A 95 -14.64 -4.33 -0.18
N TYR A 96 -15.73 -4.70 0.47
CA TYR A 96 -16.37 -3.87 1.51
C TYR A 96 -15.51 -3.72 2.78
N GLU A 97 -14.51 -4.57 2.95
CA GLU A 97 -13.53 -4.52 4.04
C GLU A 97 -12.63 -3.28 3.95
N VAL A 98 -12.44 -2.77 2.71
CA VAL A 98 -11.52 -1.68 2.40
C VAL A 98 -12.15 -0.32 2.71
N ASP A 99 -11.45 0.49 3.50
CA ASP A 99 -11.89 1.84 3.85
C ASP A 99 -11.37 2.91 2.89
N SER A 100 -10.13 2.75 2.40
CA SER A 100 -9.54 3.70 1.46
C SER A 100 -8.70 2.99 0.39
N VAL A 101 -8.74 3.51 -0.83
CA VAL A 101 -7.97 2.98 -1.98
C VAL A 101 -7.11 4.09 -2.55
N ILE A 102 -5.80 3.84 -2.60
CA ILE A 102 -4.83 4.83 -3.07
C ILE A 102 -3.93 4.25 -4.15
N GLY A 103 -3.58 5.08 -5.11
CA GLY A 103 -2.67 4.72 -6.19
C GLY A 103 -1.21 4.71 -5.76
N ILE A 104 -0.35 4.28 -6.70
CA ILE A 104 1.10 4.36 -6.56
C ILE A 104 1.50 5.84 -6.49
N GLY A 105 2.44 6.18 -5.61
CA GLY A 105 2.97 7.54 -5.47
C GLY A 105 2.31 8.40 -4.41
N ALA A 106 1.30 7.90 -3.69
CA ALA A 106 0.69 8.60 -2.57
C ALA A 106 1.55 8.61 -1.28
N ASN A 107 2.87 8.41 -1.41
CA ASN A 107 3.78 8.26 -0.28
C ASN A 107 3.84 9.50 0.62
N GLU A 108 3.75 10.70 0.04
CA GLU A 108 3.80 11.95 0.82
C GLU A 108 2.51 12.21 1.59
N THR A 109 1.37 11.80 1.04
CA THR A 109 0.04 12.03 1.61
C THR A 109 -0.47 10.90 2.48
N ILE A 110 0.26 9.78 2.55
CA ILE A 110 -0.20 8.57 3.26
C ILE A 110 -0.56 8.82 4.73
N ALA A 111 0.19 9.68 5.40
CA ALA A 111 -0.05 9.98 6.81
C ALA A 111 -1.39 10.70 7.04
N ASP A 112 -1.74 11.62 6.15
CA ASP A 112 -3.01 12.36 6.20
C ASP A 112 -4.17 11.40 5.83
N ILE A 113 -3.99 10.56 4.81
CA ILE A 113 -4.95 9.52 4.41
C ILE A 113 -5.24 8.54 5.57
N VAL A 114 -4.21 8.09 6.29
CA VAL A 114 -4.40 7.23 7.47
C VAL A 114 -5.25 7.90 8.53
N LEU A 115 -5.01 9.18 8.82
CA LEU A 115 -5.80 9.93 9.81
C LEU A 115 -7.25 10.09 9.37
N GLU A 116 -7.48 10.52 8.13
CA GLU A 116 -8.82 10.70 7.57
C GLU A 116 -9.59 9.36 7.56
N THR A 117 -8.91 8.25 7.22
CA THR A 117 -9.53 6.92 7.24
C THR A 117 -9.87 6.46 8.65
N LEU A 118 -9.00 6.72 9.63
CA LEU A 118 -9.29 6.41 11.04
C LEU A 118 -10.44 7.25 11.62
N ASP A 119 -10.65 8.44 11.07
CA ASP A 119 -11.80 9.30 11.38
C ASP A 119 -13.09 8.89 10.63
N GLY A 120 -13.04 7.78 9.89
CA GLY A 120 -14.19 7.20 9.17
C GLY A 120 -14.45 7.79 7.79
N GLN A 121 -13.50 8.55 7.23
CA GLN A 121 -13.62 9.08 5.88
C GLN A 121 -13.05 8.08 4.88
N LYS A 122 -13.76 7.86 3.78
CA LYS A 122 -13.23 7.09 2.64
C LYS A 122 -12.37 7.99 1.76
N CYS A 123 -11.09 7.63 1.61
CA CYS A 123 -10.16 8.38 0.79
C CYS A 123 -9.84 7.62 -0.51
N GLU A 124 -9.89 8.33 -1.62
CA GLU A 124 -9.37 7.88 -2.90
C GLU A 124 -8.36 8.90 -3.42
N SER A 125 -7.10 8.47 -3.55
CA SER A 125 -6.01 9.34 -4.00
C SER A 125 -5.18 8.63 -5.05
N PHE A 126 -5.19 9.14 -6.27
CA PHE A 126 -4.45 8.59 -7.42
C PHE A 126 -3.61 9.69 -8.05
N PRO A 127 -2.41 9.97 -7.50
CA PRO A 127 -1.50 10.98 -8.05
C PRO A 127 -1.13 10.68 -9.50
N ASP A 128 -0.75 11.74 -10.23
CA ASP A 128 -0.25 11.58 -11.59
C ASP A 128 1.07 10.78 -11.59
N LYS A 129 1.14 9.75 -12.41
CA LYS A 129 2.28 8.83 -12.52
C LYS A 129 3.56 9.52 -13.01
N VAL A 130 3.45 10.66 -13.68
CA VAL A 130 4.60 11.42 -14.17
C VAL A 130 5.46 12.00 -13.04
N CYS A 131 4.86 12.17 -11.86
CA CYS A 131 5.50 12.81 -10.70
C CYS A 131 5.91 11.81 -9.61
N LEU A 132 6.03 10.50 -9.93
CA LEU A 132 6.39 9.49 -8.94
C LEU A 132 7.83 9.67 -8.43
N PRO A 133 8.04 9.88 -7.12
CA PRO A 133 9.39 10.05 -6.59
C PRO A 133 10.17 8.73 -6.66
N LEU A 134 11.35 8.78 -7.27
CA LEU A 134 12.32 7.67 -7.21
C LEU A 134 13.20 7.76 -5.96
N GLU A 135 13.28 8.97 -5.37
CA GLU A 135 14.12 9.30 -4.22
C GLU A 135 13.28 9.58 -2.98
N GLY A 136 13.85 9.37 -1.82
CA GLY A 136 13.22 9.65 -0.54
C GLY A 136 13.84 8.85 0.60
N GLY A 137 13.48 9.21 1.83
CA GLY A 137 13.86 8.44 3.01
C GLY A 137 13.20 7.07 3.01
N ARG A 138 13.90 6.05 3.52
CA ARG A 138 13.42 4.67 3.59
C ARG A 138 13.75 4.04 4.95
N ILE A 139 12.86 3.20 5.43
CA ILE A 139 13.16 2.26 6.52
C ILE A 139 13.35 0.90 5.89
N LEU A 140 14.60 0.43 5.84
CA LEU A 140 14.91 -0.85 5.23
C LEU A 140 14.24 -1.99 6.00
N SER A 141 13.53 -2.84 5.29
CA SER A 141 12.90 -4.07 5.79
C SER A 141 13.72 -5.32 5.45
N THR A 142 14.80 -5.15 4.67
CA THR A 142 15.76 -6.19 4.33
C THR A 142 16.85 -6.34 5.40
N PRO A 143 17.57 -7.49 5.42
CA PRO A 143 18.77 -7.63 6.24
C PRO A 143 19.81 -6.52 5.96
N PRO A 144 20.65 -6.13 6.95
CA PRO A 144 21.51 -4.94 6.85
C PRO A 144 22.58 -5.01 5.75
N TYR A 145 22.81 -6.17 5.16
CA TYR A 145 23.76 -6.37 4.06
C TYR A 145 23.09 -6.37 2.67
N THR A 146 21.77 -6.13 2.58
CA THR A 146 21.02 -6.14 1.31
C THR A 146 20.03 -4.99 1.27
N ALA A 147 19.96 -4.29 0.14
CA ALA A 147 18.92 -3.31 -0.14
C ALA A 147 18.57 -3.31 -1.63
N TYR A 148 17.30 -3.13 -1.95
CA TYR A 148 16.87 -2.94 -3.33
C TYR A 148 17.07 -1.48 -3.74
N LEU A 149 17.55 -1.26 -4.97
CA LEU A 149 17.64 0.05 -5.60
C LEU A 149 16.57 0.14 -6.70
N LYS A 150 15.62 1.05 -6.52
CA LYS A 150 14.60 1.35 -7.52
C LYS A 150 15.17 2.40 -8.48
N ILE A 151 15.48 1.98 -9.71
CA ILE A 151 16.16 2.83 -10.71
C ILE A 151 15.20 3.47 -11.73
N ALA A 152 13.98 2.98 -11.80
CA ALA A 152 12.95 3.49 -12.70
C ALA A 152 11.54 3.13 -12.21
N GLU A 153 10.55 3.90 -12.66
CA GLU A 153 9.13 3.65 -12.49
C GLU A 153 8.48 3.41 -13.83
N GLY A 154 7.65 2.35 -13.92
CA GLY A 154 6.95 2.03 -15.15
C GLY A 154 7.86 1.55 -16.30
N CYS A 155 7.32 1.60 -17.51
CA CYS A 155 8.01 1.26 -18.76
C CYS A 155 7.31 1.89 -19.95
N ASP A 156 8.07 2.49 -20.86
CA ASP A 156 7.55 3.12 -22.09
C ASP A 156 7.39 2.14 -23.26
N ASN A 157 7.92 0.90 -23.14
CA ASN A 157 7.78 -0.13 -24.14
C ASN A 157 6.39 -0.78 -24.05
N ARG A 158 5.46 -0.39 -24.87
CA ARG A 158 4.08 -0.89 -24.90
C ARG A 158 3.98 -2.30 -25.54
N CYS A 159 4.68 -3.29 -24.95
CA CYS A 159 4.60 -4.68 -25.40
C CYS A 159 3.19 -5.23 -25.20
N SER A 160 2.65 -5.94 -26.20
CA SER A 160 1.25 -6.41 -26.23
C SER A 160 0.86 -7.36 -25.10
N TYR A 161 1.82 -8.02 -24.49
CA TYR A 161 1.63 -8.97 -23.35
C TYR A 161 1.89 -8.36 -21.98
N CYS A 162 2.30 -7.10 -21.91
CA CYS A 162 2.80 -6.51 -20.67
C CYS A 162 1.77 -5.60 -20.00
N ALA A 163 1.52 -5.83 -18.71
CA ALA A 163 0.61 -5.02 -17.90
C ALA A 163 1.27 -3.74 -17.32
N ILE A 164 2.60 -3.61 -17.37
CA ILE A 164 3.32 -2.48 -16.73
C ILE A 164 2.80 -1.11 -17.18
N PRO A 165 2.56 -0.84 -18.48
CA PRO A 165 2.05 0.46 -18.91
C PRO A 165 0.64 0.82 -18.41
N MET A 166 -0.10 -0.18 -17.90
CA MET A 166 -1.45 -0.01 -17.34
C MET A 166 -1.46 0.21 -15.82
N ILE A 167 -0.30 0.00 -15.18
CA ILE A 167 -0.11 0.12 -13.71
C ILE A 167 0.47 1.50 -13.34
#